data_9a562d3064dd390cd91c141720da70ad
#
_entry.id   9a562d3064dd390cd91c141720da70ad
#
_cell.length_a   1.000
_cell.length_b   1.000
_cell.length_c   1.000
_cell.angle_alpha   90.00
_cell.angle_beta   90.00
_cell.angle_gamma   90.00
#
_symmetry.space_group_name_H-M   'P 1'
#
loop_
_entity.id
_entity.type
_entity.pdbx_description
1 polymer ?
#
loop_
_entity_poly.entity_id
_entity_poly.type
_entity_poly.pdbx_seq_one_letter_code
_entity_poly.pdbx_strand_id
1 'polypeptide(L)'
;DLSGKIICPGFIDGHIHLESSMVRPAEFERAVLPHGTTAVITDPHEIANVAGTEGIDYMLYETENLMLDVFFMLPSCVPAADLEESGAVLRAEDLRAYYENPRVLGLAEMMNAPGTVKAEEGVLAKLKDCSDRGKRIDGHAPGLSGYQLNAYCAAGVASDHECSEVEEALEKLRRGQW
;
A
#
# COMPACT_ATOMS: atom_id res chain seq x y z
N ASP A 1 4.88 37.24 -12.60
CA ASP A 1 5.24 36.85 -13.97
C ASP A 1 5.74 35.41 -13.97
N LEU A 2 5.06 34.53 -14.72
CA LEU A 2 5.39 33.13 -14.87
C LEU A 2 5.98 32.80 -16.26
N SER A 3 6.45 33.80 -16.97
CA SER A 3 7.08 33.61 -18.29
C SER A 3 8.24 32.63 -18.21
N GLY A 4 8.21 31.59 -19.04
CA GLY A 4 9.21 30.52 -19.06
C GLY A 4 9.08 29.49 -17.94
N LYS A 5 8.01 29.52 -17.15
CA LYS A 5 7.66 28.52 -16.15
C LYS A 5 6.56 27.59 -16.66
N ILE A 6 6.53 26.39 -16.13
CA ILE A 6 5.46 25.41 -16.35
C ILE A 6 4.62 25.35 -15.08
N ILE A 7 3.31 25.46 -15.24
CA ILE A 7 2.35 25.26 -14.14
C ILE A 7 1.77 23.85 -14.30
N CYS A 8 1.82 23.06 -13.25
CA CYS A 8 1.22 21.73 -13.19
C CYS A 8 0.52 21.52 -11.84
N PRO A 9 -0.38 20.53 -11.73
CA PRO A 9 -0.87 20.07 -10.44
C PRO A 9 0.29 19.63 -9.53
N GLY A 10 0.05 19.60 -8.21
CA GLY A 10 1.00 19.02 -7.26
C GLY A 10 1.25 17.54 -7.54
N PHE A 11 2.42 17.07 -7.18
CA PHE A 11 2.78 15.69 -7.35
C PHE A 11 2.07 14.80 -6.32
N ILE A 12 1.75 13.58 -6.73
CA ILE A 12 1.19 12.52 -5.90
C ILE A 12 2.24 11.41 -5.82
N ASP A 13 2.68 11.07 -4.61
CA ASP A 13 3.45 9.86 -4.38
C ASP A 13 2.47 8.70 -4.21
N GLY A 14 2.48 7.77 -5.16
CA GLY A 14 1.51 6.67 -5.23
C GLY A 14 1.80 5.51 -4.30
N HIS A 15 2.98 5.45 -3.68
CA HIS A 15 3.34 4.40 -2.73
C HIS A 15 4.51 4.84 -1.86
N ILE A 16 4.26 4.91 -0.55
CA ILE A 16 5.29 5.27 0.43
C ILE A 16 4.98 4.63 1.80
N HIS A 17 6.04 4.45 2.59
CA HIS A 17 5.95 4.13 4.01
C HIS A 17 6.42 5.36 4.80
N LEU A 18 5.48 6.13 5.35
CA LEU A 18 5.80 7.38 6.06
C LEU A 18 6.74 7.14 7.25
N GLU A 19 6.54 6.02 7.95
CA GLU A 19 7.35 5.61 9.10
C GLU A 19 8.81 5.33 8.73
N SER A 20 9.10 4.88 7.50
CA SER A 20 10.46 4.69 6.99
C SER A 20 11.26 5.99 6.95
N SER A 21 10.61 7.14 6.90
CA SER A 21 11.27 8.44 6.98
C SER A 21 11.87 8.73 8.37
N MET A 22 11.49 7.94 9.39
CA MET A 22 11.90 8.07 10.79
C MET A 22 11.59 9.43 11.41
N VAL A 23 10.65 10.18 10.84
CA VAL A 23 10.12 11.42 11.39
C VAL A 23 8.61 11.34 11.55
N ARG A 24 8.03 12.21 12.36
CA ARG A 24 6.58 12.30 12.50
C ARG A 24 5.94 12.80 11.20
N PRO A 25 4.67 12.44 10.91
CA PRO A 25 3.96 12.88 9.70
C PRO A 25 4.02 14.39 9.45
N ALA A 26 3.92 15.22 10.49
CA ALA A 26 4.02 16.68 10.37
C ALA A 26 5.42 17.15 9.90
N GLU A 27 6.49 16.48 10.31
CA GLU A 27 7.85 16.81 9.85
C GLU A 27 8.09 16.29 8.43
N PHE A 28 7.50 15.16 8.09
CA PHE A 28 7.49 14.66 6.71
C PHE A 28 6.80 15.66 5.77
N GLU A 29 5.60 16.14 6.13
CA GLU A 29 4.90 17.19 5.38
C GLU A 29 5.81 18.40 5.12
N ARG A 30 6.46 18.90 6.17
CA ARG A 30 7.38 20.05 6.07
C ARG A 30 8.54 19.81 5.10
N ALA A 31 8.96 18.56 4.97
CA ALA A 31 10.03 18.18 4.06
C ALA A 31 9.57 18.11 2.61
N VAL A 32 8.38 17.57 2.34
CA VAL A 32 7.97 17.24 0.95
C VAL A 32 7.17 18.33 0.25
N LEU A 33 6.31 19.07 0.97
CA LEU A 33 5.47 20.12 0.37
C LEU A 33 6.26 21.19 -0.39
N PRO A 34 7.42 21.70 0.12
CA PRO A 34 8.21 22.68 -0.61
C PRO A 34 8.77 22.17 -1.94
N HIS A 35 8.81 20.85 -2.13
CA HIS A 35 9.27 20.20 -3.35
C HIS A 35 8.15 19.83 -4.31
N GLY A 36 6.90 20.13 -3.95
CA GLY A 36 5.75 20.01 -4.83
C GLY A 36 4.93 18.73 -4.65
N THR A 37 5.27 17.84 -3.72
CA THR A 37 4.44 16.69 -3.35
C THR A 37 3.29 17.16 -2.48
N THR A 38 2.05 17.03 -2.96
CA THR A 38 0.85 17.52 -2.28
C THR A 38 -0.07 16.43 -1.78
N ALA A 39 0.15 15.20 -2.24
CA ALA A 39 -0.57 14.02 -1.77
C ALA A 39 0.35 12.80 -1.73
N VAL A 40 0.07 11.89 -0.81
CA VAL A 40 0.75 10.60 -0.72
C VAL A 40 -0.25 9.48 -0.45
N ILE A 41 0.05 8.28 -0.95
CA ILE A 41 -0.67 7.05 -0.61
C ILE A 41 0.28 6.19 0.20
N THR A 42 0.00 6.03 1.49
CA THR A 42 0.89 5.33 2.42
C THR A 42 0.38 3.95 2.78
N ASP A 43 1.31 3.01 2.94
CA ASP A 43 1.09 1.71 3.58
C ASP A 43 1.82 1.70 4.94
N PRO A 44 1.11 1.77 6.07
CA PRO A 44 1.70 1.83 7.40
C PRO A 44 2.02 0.43 7.96
N HIS A 45 2.50 -0.51 7.13
CA HIS A 45 2.74 -1.88 7.61
C HIS A 45 3.93 -1.98 8.57
N GLU A 46 4.92 -1.10 8.47
CA GLU A 46 6.08 -1.14 9.36
C GLU A 46 5.68 -0.80 10.80
N ILE A 47 4.92 0.28 11.01
CA ILE A 47 4.41 0.60 12.34
C ILE A 47 3.37 -0.42 12.81
N ALA A 48 2.58 -0.98 11.89
CA ALA A 48 1.62 -2.03 12.21
C ALA A 48 2.31 -3.34 12.64
N ASN A 49 3.48 -3.67 12.11
CA ASN A 49 4.30 -4.79 12.59
C ASN A 49 4.73 -4.62 14.03
N VAL A 50 4.89 -3.39 14.52
CA VAL A 50 5.29 -3.09 15.89
C VAL A 50 4.10 -2.98 16.83
N ALA A 51 3.06 -2.24 16.42
CA ALA A 51 1.97 -1.78 17.28
C ALA A 51 0.57 -2.24 16.82
N GLY A 52 0.46 -3.07 15.78
CA GLY A 52 -0.82 -3.56 15.29
C GLY A 52 -1.74 -2.44 14.81
N THR A 53 -3.01 -2.55 15.16
CA THR A 53 -4.03 -1.55 14.82
C THR A 53 -3.79 -0.20 15.49
N GLU A 54 -3.16 -0.17 16.68
CA GLU A 54 -2.80 1.10 17.33
C GLU A 54 -1.81 1.91 16.48
N GLY A 55 -0.93 1.25 15.73
CA GLY A 55 -0.03 1.90 14.78
C GLY A 55 -0.79 2.53 13.60
N ILE A 56 -1.80 1.84 13.09
CA ILE A 56 -2.67 2.38 12.03
C ILE A 56 -3.46 3.58 12.55
N ASP A 57 -4.04 3.47 13.74
CA ASP A 57 -4.79 4.55 14.40
C ASP A 57 -3.93 5.78 14.61
N TYR A 58 -2.69 5.59 15.08
CA TYR A 58 -1.72 6.67 15.25
C TYR A 58 -1.46 7.40 13.92
N MET A 59 -1.20 6.67 12.85
CA MET A 59 -0.90 7.26 11.54
C MET A 59 -2.11 8.02 10.98
N LEU A 60 -3.31 7.46 11.11
CA LEU A 60 -4.55 8.12 10.71
C LEU A 60 -4.77 9.41 11.49
N TYR A 61 -4.54 9.40 12.80
CA TYR A 61 -4.71 10.57 13.68
C TYR A 61 -3.68 11.66 13.39
N GLU A 62 -2.39 11.32 13.33
CA GLU A 62 -1.30 12.29 13.13
C GLU A 62 -1.33 12.97 11.74
N THR A 63 -2.04 12.37 10.79
CA THR A 63 -2.17 12.91 9.42
C THR A 63 -3.50 13.63 9.17
N GLU A 64 -4.40 13.72 10.15
CA GLU A 64 -5.75 14.25 9.93
C GLU A 64 -5.78 15.74 9.58
N ASN A 65 -4.89 16.52 10.18
CA ASN A 65 -4.88 17.98 10.06
C ASN A 65 -3.64 18.52 9.32
N LEU A 66 -3.05 17.73 8.45
CA LEU A 66 -1.94 18.15 7.60
C LEU A 66 -2.45 18.91 6.37
N MET A 67 -1.58 19.72 5.78
CA MET A 67 -1.80 20.33 4.45
C MET A 67 -1.51 19.32 3.33
N LEU A 68 -0.70 18.31 3.62
CA LEU A 68 -0.45 17.17 2.75
C LEU A 68 -1.66 16.24 2.78
N ASP A 69 -2.25 15.94 1.64
CA ASP A 69 -3.28 14.92 1.56
C ASP A 69 -2.66 13.53 1.76
N VAL A 70 -3.07 12.84 2.83
CA VAL A 70 -2.54 11.49 3.14
C VAL A 70 -3.66 10.47 3.02
N PHE A 71 -3.53 9.59 2.05
CA PHE A 71 -4.39 8.43 1.83
C PHE A 71 -3.68 7.15 2.30
N PHE A 72 -4.48 6.13 2.60
CA PHE A 72 -3.99 4.89 3.19
C PHE A 72 -4.37 3.67 2.35
N MET A 73 -3.42 2.79 2.21
CA MET A 73 -3.66 1.39 1.90
C MET A 73 -3.46 0.58 3.18
N LEU A 74 -4.39 -0.31 3.52
CA LEU A 74 -4.29 -1.09 4.77
C LEU A 74 -3.25 -2.21 4.63
N PRO A 75 -2.42 -2.46 5.64
CA PRO A 75 -1.39 -3.49 5.60
C PRO A 75 -1.94 -4.87 5.25
N SER A 76 -1.48 -5.45 4.17
CA SER A 76 -1.90 -6.79 3.73
C SER A 76 -1.21 -7.90 4.50
N CYS A 77 0.06 -7.67 4.86
CA CYS A 77 0.96 -8.69 5.41
C CYS A 77 1.62 -8.20 6.70
N VAL A 78 1.02 -8.52 7.84
CA VAL A 78 1.57 -8.25 9.18
C VAL A 78 1.40 -9.53 10.01
N PRO A 79 2.50 -10.27 10.24
CA PRO A 79 3.82 -10.15 9.61
C PRO A 79 3.79 -10.48 8.11
N ALA A 80 4.89 -10.19 7.41
CA ALA A 80 5.02 -10.50 5.98
C ALA A 80 5.12 -12.01 5.73
N ALA A 81 5.69 -12.76 6.64
CA ALA A 81 5.79 -14.22 6.61
C ALA A 81 5.62 -14.83 8.01
N ASP A 82 5.09 -16.05 8.08
CA ASP A 82 4.85 -16.76 9.35
C ASP A 82 6.13 -17.04 10.17
N LEU A 83 7.30 -16.91 9.55
CA LEU A 83 8.60 -17.11 10.20
C LEU A 83 9.15 -15.84 10.85
N GLU A 84 8.51 -14.71 10.65
CA GLU A 84 8.94 -13.44 11.19
C GLU A 84 8.40 -13.22 12.59
N GLU A 85 9.26 -12.70 13.49
CA GLU A 85 8.82 -12.16 14.76
C GLU A 85 8.21 -10.77 14.52
N SER A 86 6.99 -10.59 15.00
CA SER A 86 6.24 -9.35 14.86
C SER A 86 5.61 -8.96 16.20
N GLY A 87 5.43 -7.66 16.44
CA GLY A 87 4.69 -7.16 17.59
C GLY A 87 3.19 -7.39 17.49
N ALA A 88 2.68 -7.66 16.29
CA ALA A 88 1.27 -7.94 16.04
C ALA A 88 1.06 -8.88 14.86
N VAL A 89 -0.14 -9.48 14.82
CA VAL A 89 -0.64 -10.25 13.67
C VAL A 89 -1.97 -9.64 13.26
N LEU A 90 -2.06 -9.10 12.05
CA LEU A 90 -3.31 -8.52 11.53
C LEU A 90 -4.03 -9.50 10.61
N ARG A 91 -5.28 -9.76 10.91
CA ARG A 91 -6.19 -10.58 10.11
C ARG A 91 -7.20 -9.72 9.36
N ALA A 92 -8.00 -10.33 8.49
CA ALA A 92 -9.02 -9.61 7.75
C ALA A 92 -10.02 -8.89 8.66
N GLU A 93 -10.43 -9.53 9.76
CA GLU A 93 -11.36 -8.95 10.74
C GLU A 93 -10.82 -7.69 11.42
N ASP A 94 -9.52 -7.58 11.64
CA ASP A 94 -8.89 -6.43 12.29
C ASP A 94 -8.91 -5.18 11.38
N LEU A 95 -8.95 -5.39 10.06
CA LEU A 95 -8.91 -4.33 9.06
C LEU A 95 -10.28 -3.82 8.64
N ARG A 96 -11.35 -4.58 8.91
CA ARG A 96 -12.69 -4.31 8.37
C ARG A 96 -13.23 -2.92 8.67
N ALA A 97 -13.07 -2.47 9.90
CA ALA A 97 -13.60 -1.17 10.33
C ALA A 97 -12.90 0.01 9.64
N TYR A 98 -11.63 -0.15 9.27
CA TYR A 98 -10.84 0.90 8.63
C TYR A 98 -11.30 1.20 7.21
N TYR A 99 -11.91 0.26 6.51
CA TYR A 99 -12.43 0.48 5.15
C TYR A 99 -13.54 1.53 5.08
N GLU A 100 -14.18 1.85 6.20
CA GLU A 100 -15.21 2.91 6.29
C GLU A 100 -14.57 4.32 6.32
N ASN A 101 -13.27 4.44 6.62
CA ASN A 101 -12.57 5.71 6.58
C ASN A 101 -12.39 6.16 5.12
N PRO A 102 -12.83 7.38 4.73
CA PRO A 102 -12.74 7.85 3.36
C PRO A 102 -11.31 8.00 2.84
N ARG A 103 -10.32 8.14 3.74
CA ARG A 103 -8.91 8.18 3.36
C ARG A 103 -8.31 6.80 3.08
N VAL A 104 -9.01 5.72 3.42
CA VAL A 104 -8.56 4.34 3.14
C VAL A 104 -9.01 3.93 1.74
N LEU A 105 -8.05 3.78 0.83
CA LEU A 105 -8.30 3.48 -0.58
C LEU A 105 -8.38 1.98 -0.87
N GLY A 106 -7.68 1.16 -0.09
CA GLY A 106 -7.64 -0.27 -0.37
C GLY A 106 -6.74 -1.08 0.56
N LEU A 107 -6.31 -2.22 0.05
CA LEU A 107 -5.35 -3.13 0.68
C LEU A 107 -3.97 -2.88 0.06
N ALA A 108 -2.98 -2.67 0.92
CA ALA A 108 -1.61 -2.39 0.54
C ALA A 108 -0.91 -3.61 -0.10
N GLU A 109 0.28 -3.38 -0.54
CA GLU A 109 1.14 -4.32 -1.23
C GLU A 109 1.04 -5.76 -0.72
N MET A 110 0.52 -6.64 -1.58
CA MET A 110 0.36 -8.06 -1.25
C MET A 110 1.71 -8.78 -1.39
N MET A 111 2.55 -8.68 -0.35
CA MET A 111 3.89 -9.27 -0.31
C MET A 111 3.85 -10.81 -0.27
N ASN A 112 2.78 -11.41 0.31
CA ASN A 112 2.64 -12.86 0.34
C ASN A 112 2.15 -13.42 -1.01
N ALA A 113 2.96 -13.23 -2.07
CA ALA A 113 2.67 -13.80 -3.38
C ALA A 113 2.56 -15.34 -3.35
N PRO A 114 3.42 -16.10 -2.62
CA PRO A 114 3.25 -17.55 -2.51
C PRO A 114 1.91 -17.96 -1.88
N GLY A 115 1.48 -17.27 -0.83
CA GLY A 115 0.19 -17.54 -0.18
C GLY A 115 -0.99 -17.21 -1.08
N THR A 116 -0.89 -16.10 -1.84
CA THR A 116 -1.90 -15.73 -2.86
C THR A 116 -2.02 -16.79 -3.93
N VAL A 117 -0.88 -17.26 -4.49
CA VAL A 117 -0.85 -18.29 -5.54
C VAL A 117 -1.38 -19.64 -5.05
N LYS A 118 -1.11 -19.99 -3.79
CA LYS A 118 -1.59 -21.21 -3.15
C LYS A 118 -3.02 -21.11 -2.61
N ALA A 119 -3.63 -19.93 -2.70
CA ALA A 119 -4.95 -19.66 -2.17
C ALA A 119 -5.06 -19.90 -0.64
N GLU A 120 -4.07 -19.46 0.12
CA GLU A 120 -4.06 -19.54 1.58
C GLU A 120 -5.26 -18.77 2.16
N GLU A 121 -5.99 -19.40 3.09
CA GLU A 121 -7.26 -18.91 3.60
C GLU A 121 -7.15 -17.48 4.18
N GLY A 122 -6.14 -17.21 5.00
CA GLY A 122 -5.94 -15.89 5.62
C GLY A 122 -5.63 -14.79 4.60
N VAL A 123 -4.89 -15.12 3.53
CA VAL A 123 -4.58 -14.19 2.43
C VAL A 123 -5.84 -13.92 1.62
N LEU A 124 -6.56 -14.97 1.20
CA LEU A 124 -7.80 -14.82 0.43
C LEU A 124 -8.87 -14.05 1.19
N ALA A 125 -8.96 -14.21 2.52
CA ALA A 125 -9.90 -13.47 3.34
C ALA A 125 -9.69 -11.96 3.24
N LYS A 126 -8.43 -11.49 3.29
CA LYS A 126 -8.08 -10.06 3.15
C LYS A 126 -8.38 -9.54 1.74
N LEU A 127 -7.95 -10.29 0.72
CA LEU A 127 -8.19 -9.94 -0.69
C LEU A 127 -9.69 -9.83 -0.97
N LYS A 128 -10.47 -10.81 -0.52
CA LYS A 128 -11.91 -10.84 -0.68
C LYS A 128 -12.59 -9.68 0.05
N ASP A 129 -12.25 -9.42 1.31
CA ASP A 129 -12.83 -8.32 2.08
C ASP A 129 -12.60 -6.96 1.41
N CYS A 130 -11.43 -6.73 0.82
CA CYS A 130 -11.12 -5.52 0.07
C CYS A 130 -11.93 -5.46 -1.25
N SER A 131 -11.92 -6.54 -2.01
CA SER A 131 -12.58 -6.65 -3.31
C SER A 131 -14.11 -6.49 -3.21
N ASP A 132 -14.75 -7.11 -2.20
CA ASP A 132 -16.17 -7.02 -1.96
C ASP A 132 -16.64 -5.58 -1.68
N ARG A 133 -15.73 -4.71 -1.24
CA ARG A 133 -15.97 -3.27 -1.04
C ARG A 133 -15.64 -2.41 -2.25
N GLY A 134 -15.24 -3.03 -3.36
CA GLY A 134 -14.83 -2.33 -4.57
C GLY A 134 -13.57 -1.48 -4.41
N LYS A 135 -12.75 -1.78 -3.42
CA LYS A 135 -11.50 -1.06 -3.15
C LYS A 135 -10.32 -1.69 -3.87
N ARG A 136 -9.23 -0.95 -4.00
CA ARG A 136 -8.03 -1.37 -4.72
C ARG A 136 -7.17 -2.33 -3.89
N ILE A 137 -6.46 -3.20 -4.58
CA ILE A 137 -5.46 -4.10 -3.99
C ILE A 137 -4.14 -3.85 -4.70
N ASP A 138 -3.17 -3.38 -3.95
CA ASP A 138 -1.81 -3.20 -4.45
C ASP A 138 -1.00 -4.48 -4.34
N GLY A 139 0.04 -4.58 -5.14
CA GLY A 139 0.93 -5.72 -5.18
C GLY A 139 2.38 -5.38 -4.93
N HIS A 140 3.10 -6.43 -4.55
CA HIS A 140 4.53 -6.47 -4.37
C HIS A 140 4.99 -7.90 -4.68
N ALA A 141 5.43 -8.12 -5.90
CA ALA A 141 5.76 -9.46 -6.37
C ALA A 141 6.97 -9.45 -7.33
N PRO A 142 8.16 -9.00 -6.85
CA PRO A 142 9.35 -8.96 -7.68
C PRO A 142 9.69 -10.34 -8.23
N GLY A 143 9.96 -10.39 -9.54
CA GLY A 143 10.32 -11.62 -10.25
C GLY A 143 9.17 -12.60 -10.49
N LEU A 144 7.94 -12.31 -10.06
CA LEU A 144 6.79 -13.19 -10.29
C LEU A 144 6.40 -13.15 -11.77
N SER A 145 6.22 -14.33 -12.38
CA SER A 145 5.98 -14.47 -13.80
C SER A 145 5.10 -15.68 -14.15
N GLY A 146 4.71 -15.82 -15.42
CA GLY A 146 4.00 -16.99 -15.95
C GLY A 146 2.68 -17.28 -15.25
N TYR A 147 2.41 -18.56 -14.96
CA TYR A 147 1.16 -19.00 -14.33
C TYR A 147 0.98 -18.47 -12.91
N GLN A 148 2.06 -18.29 -12.17
CA GLN A 148 2.00 -17.73 -10.81
C GLN A 148 1.55 -16.28 -10.86
N LEU A 149 2.05 -15.48 -11.80
CA LEU A 149 1.58 -14.12 -12.02
C LEU A 149 0.11 -14.09 -12.45
N ASN A 150 -0.34 -15.03 -13.29
CA ASN A 150 -1.75 -15.13 -13.65
C ASN A 150 -2.64 -15.37 -12.42
N ALA A 151 -2.23 -16.26 -11.51
CA ALA A 151 -2.97 -16.52 -10.27
C ALA A 151 -3.00 -15.28 -9.36
N TYR A 152 -1.88 -14.59 -9.24
CA TYR A 152 -1.76 -13.36 -8.45
C TYR A 152 -2.67 -12.24 -8.97
N CYS A 153 -2.66 -12.00 -10.29
CA CYS A 153 -3.57 -11.04 -10.93
C CYS A 153 -5.04 -11.46 -10.79
N ALA A 154 -5.34 -12.76 -10.98
CA ALA A 154 -6.70 -13.29 -10.85
C ALA A 154 -7.26 -13.16 -9.43
N ALA A 155 -6.41 -13.09 -8.41
CA ALA A 155 -6.79 -12.80 -7.04
C ALA A 155 -7.18 -11.33 -6.79
N GLY A 156 -7.08 -10.47 -7.81
CA GLY A 156 -7.50 -9.07 -7.78
C GLY A 156 -6.38 -8.06 -7.53
N VAL A 157 -5.12 -8.51 -7.47
CA VAL A 157 -3.97 -7.61 -7.30
C VAL A 157 -3.73 -6.83 -8.59
N ALA A 158 -3.84 -5.49 -8.49
CA ALA A 158 -3.97 -4.61 -9.64
C ALA A 158 -2.70 -3.82 -10.00
N SER A 159 -1.70 -3.82 -9.14
CA SER A 159 -0.45 -3.05 -9.33
C SER A 159 0.77 -3.84 -8.90
N ASP A 160 1.94 -3.36 -9.27
CA ASP A 160 3.23 -3.77 -8.71
C ASP A 160 4.25 -2.64 -8.92
N HIS A 161 4.96 -2.27 -7.86
CA HIS A 161 5.95 -1.19 -7.88
C HIS A 161 7.40 -1.70 -7.78
N GLU A 162 7.62 -3.03 -7.70
CA GLU A 162 8.92 -3.66 -7.47
C GLU A 162 9.51 -4.36 -8.70
N CYS A 163 9.13 -3.94 -9.90
CA CYS A 163 9.72 -4.49 -11.11
C CYS A 163 11.20 -4.10 -11.24
N SER A 164 12.08 -5.08 -11.37
CA SER A 164 13.51 -4.88 -11.54
C SER A 164 13.97 -4.99 -13.00
N GLU A 165 13.18 -5.64 -13.86
CA GLU A 165 13.52 -5.90 -15.25
C GLU A 165 12.41 -5.44 -16.19
N VAL A 166 12.79 -5.01 -17.42
CA VAL A 166 11.84 -4.52 -18.42
C VAL A 166 10.85 -5.61 -18.83
N GLU A 167 11.33 -6.83 -19.02
CA GLU A 167 10.51 -7.99 -19.39
C GLU A 167 9.46 -8.33 -18.34
N GLU A 168 9.83 -8.21 -17.07
CA GLU A 168 8.94 -8.38 -15.93
C GLU A 168 7.82 -7.32 -15.95
N ALA A 169 8.18 -6.05 -16.08
CA ALA A 169 7.23 -4.95 -16.16
C ALA A 169 6.26 -5.11 -17.35
N LEU A 170 6.78 -5.47 -18.53
CA LEU A 170 5.96 -5.73 -19.71
C LEU A 170 5.01 -6.91 -19.52
N GLU A 171 5.46 -7.96 -18.84
CA GLU A 171 4.61 -9.12 -18.56
C GLU A 171 3.46 -8.77 -17.61
N LYS A 172 3.71 -7.97 -16.57
CA LYS A 172 2.70 -7.46 -15.62
C LYS A 172 1.71 -6.52 -16.31
N LEU A 173 2.19 -5.55 -17.08
CA LEU A 173 1.34 -4.65 -17.87
C LEU A 173 0.39 -5.39 -18.83
N ARG A 174 0.88 -6.46 -19.51
CA ARG A 174 0.04 -7.29 -20.40
C ARG A 174 -1.08 -8.01 -19.67
N ARG A 175 -1.00 -8.18 -18.36
CA ARG A 175 -2.04 -8.76 -17.51
C ARG A 175 -2.91 -7.72 -16.81
N GLY A 176 -2.69 -6.44 -17.13
CA GLY A 176 -3.49 -5.33 -16.62
C GLY A 176 -3.05 -4.78 -15.26
N GLN A 177 -1.85 -5.13 -14.79
CA GLN A 177 -1.24 -4.46 -13.66
C GLN A 177 -0.66 -3.10 -14.06
N TRP A 178 -0.62 -2.19 -13.12
CA TRP A 178 -0.07 -0.84 -13.26
C TRP A 178 1.32 -0.75 -12.66
#